data_dd7fd5a798c966ad1429deb469a8b194
#
_entry.id   dd7fd5a798c966ad1429deb469a8b194
#
_cell.length_a   1.000
_cell.length_b   1.000
_cell.length_c   1.000
_cell.angle_alpha   90.00
_cell.angle_beta   90.00
_cell.angle_gamma   90.00
#
_symmetry.space_group_name_H-M   'P 1'
#
loop_
_entity.id
_entity.type
_entity.pdbx_description
1 polymer ?
#
loop_
_entity_poly.entity_id
_entity_poly.type
_entity_poly.pdbx_seq_one_letter_code
_entity_poly.pdbx_strand_id
1 'polypeptide(L)'
;MAGFDKRVASYEEALAGLEDGMTVLAGGFGLCGIPENLINEIKRKGTRDLTVVSNNCGVDGFGLGVLLEEKQISKVIASYVGENALFEKQLLSGEIEVVLTPQGTLAEKMRAGGAGIPAFFTATGVGTPVAEGKETREFNGRPYLMEESITGDFAIVKGWKADHFGNVIYRHTAQNFNPLAASAGKITVVEVEEIVEPGALDPAQIHTPGIYVDRIICGTFEKRIEQRTVRK
;
A
#
# COMPACT_ATOMS: atom_id res chain seq x y z
N MET A 1 -15.06 -25.32 -10.99
CA MET A 1 -14.04 -24.24 -10.93
C MET A 1 -14.00 -23.57 -9.54
N ALA A 2 -14.19 -24.35 -8.48
CA ALA A 2 -14.21 -23.81 -7.11
C ALA A 2 -12.85 -23.30 -6.59
N GLY A 3 -11.73 -23.61 -7.24
CA GLY A 3 -10.39 -23.21 -6.78
C GLY A 3 -9.93 -21.79 -7.16
N PHE A 4 -10.75 -21.02 -7.85
CA PHE A 4 -10.40 -19.65 -8.27
C PHE A 4 -11.25 -18.55 -7.61
N ASP A 5 -12.26 -18.93 -6.81
CA ASP A 5 -13.05 -17.95 -6.07
C ASP A 5 -12.24 -17.42 -4.87
N LYS A 6 -11.95 -16.15 -4.87
CA LYS A 6 -11.10 -15.46 -3.89
C LYS A 6 -11.89 -14.63 -2.88
N ARG A 7 -13.21 -14.71 -2.95
CA ARG A 7 -14.07 -14.00 -2.01
C ARG A 7 -13.94 -14.57 -0.61
N VAL A 8 -13.85 -13.68 0.36
CA VAL A 8 -13.88 -14.03 1.79
C VAL A 8 -15.13 -13.44 2.45
N ALA A 9 -15.58 -14.06 3.52
CA ALA A 9 -16.84 -13.72 4.17
C ALA A 9 -16.70 -12.59 5.19
N SER A 10 -15.49 -12.36 5.71
CA SER A 10 -15.24 -11.36 6.77
C SER A 10 -13.89 -10.70 6.63
N TYR A 11 -13.72 -9.53 7.24
CA TYR A 11 -12.41 -8.84 7.32
C TYR A 11 -11.42 -9.61 8.18
N GLU A 12 -11.87 -10.37 9.17
CA GLU A 12 -11.03 -11.27 9.94
C GLU A 12 -10.44 -12.38 9.05
N GLU A 13 -11.26 -13.01 8.22
CA GLU A 13 -10.79 -13.99 7.23
C GLU A 13 -9.86 -13.35 6.20
N ALA A 14 -10.18 -12.14 5.76
CA ALA A 14 -9.35 -11.37 4.83
C ALA A 14 -7.93 -11.17 5.36
N LEU A 15 -7.77 -10.93 6.67
CA LEU A 15 -6.47 -10.71 7.33
C LEU A 15 -5.95 -11.97 8.07
N ALA A 16 -6.48 -13.15 7.76
CA ALA A 16 -5.97 -14.40 8.34
C ALA A 16 -4.49 -14.60 7.95
N GLY A 17 -3.62 -14.85 8.94
CA GLY A 17 -2.16 -14.99 8.76
C GLY A 17 -1.38 -13.67 8.86
N LEU A 18 -2.03 -12.54 9.09
CA LEU A 18 -1.30 -11.31 9.47
C LEU A 18 -0.85 -11.43 10.93
N GLU A 19 0.45 -11.30 11.18
CA GLU A 19 1.09 -11.50 12.47
C GLU A 19 1.97 -10.29 12.84
N ASP A 20 2.38 -10.23 14.11
CA ASP A 20 3.28 -9.19 14.62
C ASP A 20 4.62 -9.20 13.87
N GLY A 21 5.20 -8.02 13.67
CA GLY A 21 6.49 -7.83 12.98
C GLY A 21 6.43 -7.90 11.45
N MET A 22 5.28 -8.20 10.86
CA MET A 22 5.15 -8.31 9.40
C MET A 22 5.23 -6.96 8.68
N THR A 23 5.65 -7.01 7.41
CA THR A 23 5.64 -5.87 6.50
C THR A 23 4.32 -5.81 5.74
N VAL A 24 3.60 -4.70 5.88
CA VAL A 24 2.31 -4.42 5.22
C VAL A 24 2.50 -3.32 4.17
N LEU A 25 2.24 -3.63 2.93
CA LEU A 25 2.15 -2.65 1.85
C LEU A 25 0.71 -2.12 1.80
N ALA A 26 0.52 -0.84 2.05
CA ALA A 26 -0.80 -0.22 2.03
C ALA A 26 -0.96 0.69 0.81
N GLY A 27 -1.93 0.38 -0.05
CA GLY A 27 -2.33 1.22 -1.16
C GLY A 27 -2.93 2.54 -0.69
N GLY A 28 -3.09 3.47 -1.62
CA GLY A 28 -3.62 4.80 -1.34
C GLY A 28 -2.60 5.92 -1.53
N PHE A 29 -3.11 7.14 -1.56
CA PHE A 29 -2.34 8.38 -1.61
C PHE A 29 -3.08 9.45 -0.79
N GLY A 30 -2.50 9.88 0.32
CA GLY A 30 -3.25 10.60 1.33
C GLY A 30 -4.42 9.73 1.79
N LEU A 31 -5.63 10.23 1.68
CA LEU A 31 -6.86 9.47 1.96
C LEU A 31 -7.51 8.89 0.70
N CYS A 32 -6.99 9.20 -0.50
CA CYS A 32 -7.56 8.73 -1.75
C CYS A 32 -7.21 7.27 -2.01
N GLY A 33 -8.22 6.41 -2.12
CA GLY A 33 -8.02 5.00 -2.46
C GLY A 33 -7.37 4.16 -1.35
N ILE A 34 -7.52 4.56 -0.10
CA ILE A 34 -7.05 3.78 1.05
C ILE A 34 -8.00 2.61 1.36
N PRO A 35 -7.49 1.46 1.81
CA PRO A 35 -8.29 0.33 2.23
C PRO A 35 -8.81 0.53 3.66
N GLU A 36 -9.86 1.36 3.83
CA GLU A 36 -10.35 1.87 5.12
C GLU A 36 -10.74 0.76 6.10
N ASN A 37 -11.46 -0.25 5.61
CA ASN A 37 -11.98 -1.30 6.48
C ASN A 37 -10.91 -2.32 6.84
N LEU A 38 -9.99 -2.65 5.92
CA LEU A 38 -8.83 -3.49 6.22
C LEU A 38 -7.92 -2.83 7.25
N ILE A 39 -7.69 -1.52 7.17
CA ILE A 39 -6.95 -0.77 8.18
C ILE A 39 -7.64 -0.84 9.54
N ASN A 40 -8.95 -0.61 9.60
CA ASN A 40 -9.72 -0.71 10.83
C ASN A 40 -9.72 -2.12 11.40
N GLU A 41 -9.72 -3.16 10.56
CA GLU A 41 -9.62 -4.54 11.01
C GLU A 41 -8.23 -4.85 11.58
N ILE A 42 -7.14 -4.32 11.00
CA ILE A 42 -5.79 -4.41 11.60
C ILE A 42 -5.79 -3.78 13.00
N LYS A 43 -6.43 -2.59 13.13
CA LYS A 43 -6.61 -1.94 14.44
C LYS A 43 -7.33 -2.85 15.42
N ARG A 44 -8.47 -3.43 15.03
CA ARG A 44 -9.29 -4.33 15.86
C ARG A 44 -8.54 -5.60 16.28
N LYS A 45 -7.77 -6.17 15.34
CA LYS A 45 -6.97 -7.37 15.57
C LYS A 45 -5.86 -7.12 16.60
N GLY A 46 -5.36 -5.89 16.69
CA GLY A 46 -4.31 -5.50 17.63
C GLY A 46 -2.92 -6.00 17.26
N THR A 47 -2.69 -6.37 15.98
CA THR A 47 -1.36 -6.78 15.47
C THR A 47 -0.35 -5.67 15.68
N ARG A 48 0.86 -5.98 16.13
CA ARG A 48 1.88 -5.02 16.58
C ARG A 48 3.18 -5.12 15.79
N ASP A 49 4.06 -4.16 16.05
CA ASP A 49 5.42 -4.10 15.48
C ASP A 49 5.45 -4.14 13.96
N LEU A 50 4.40 -3.64 13.32
CA LEU A 50 4.28 -3.65 11.87
C LEU A 50 5.28 -2.68 11.22
N THR A 51 5.88 -3.13 10.11
CA THR A 51 6.51 -2.23 9.14
C THR A 51 5.47 -1.88 8.08
N VAL A 52 5.10 -0.61 7.96
CA VAL A 52 4.14 -0.15 6.96
C VAL A 52 4.86 0.56 5.82
N VAL A 53 4.56 0.17 4.59
CA VAL A 53 5.03 0.83 3.36
C VAL A 53 3.84 1.47 2.68
N SER A 54 3.82 2.80 2.61
CA SER A 54 2.74 3.57 2.00
C SER A 54 3.23 4.96 1.60
N ASN A 55 2.45 5.69 0.82
CA ASN A 55 2.77 7.08 0.49
C ASN A 55 2.93 7.95 1.74
N ASN A 56 2.01 7.85 2.70
CA ASN A 56 2.01 8.48 4.02
C ASN A 56 1.23 7.61 5.02
N CYS A 57 0.99 8.11 6.24
CA CYS A 57 0.19 7.43 7.27
C CYS A 57 -1.18 8.06 7.48
N GLY A 58 -1.88 8.43 6.42
CA GLY A 58 -3.21 9.03 6.53
C GLY A 58 -3.17 10.37 7.26
N VAL A 59 -4.18 10.63 8.08
CA VAL A 59 -4.31 11.82 8.94
C VAL A 59 -4.61 11.39 10.37
N ASP A 60 -4.60 12.32 11.32
CA ASP A 60 -5.02 12.05 12.70
C ASP A 60 -6.43 11.47 12.71
N GLY A 61 -6.61 10.32 13.35
CA GLY A 61 -7.90 9.63 13.51
C GLY A 61 -8.47 8.94 12.27
N PHE A 62 -7.76 8.91 11.13
CA PHE A 62 -8.26 8.23 9.94
C PHE A 62 -7.16 7.65 9.04
N GLY A 63 -7.50 6.59 8.29
CA GLY A 63 -6.53 5.84 7.49
C GLY A 63 -5.49 5.17 8.40
N LEU A 64 -4.25 5.06 7.94
CA LEU A 64 -3.17 4.44 8.72
C LEU A 64 -2.87 5.19 10.05
N GLY A 65 -3.34 6.43 10.20
CA GLY A 65 -3.22 7.19 11.45
C GLY A 65 -3.82 6.47 12.65
N VAL A 66 -4.90 5.71 12.49
CA VAL A 66 -5.51 4.94 13.58
C VAL A 66 -4.61 3.83 14.12
N LEU A 67 -3.68 3.32 13.31
CA LEU A 67 -2.69 2.32 13.75
C LEU A 67 -1.53 2.96 14.51
N LEU A 68 -1.19 4.21 14.20
CA LEU A 68 -0.21 5.00 14.96
C LEU A 68 -0.73 5.32 16.36
N GLU A 69 -2.03 5.65 16.50
CA GLU A 69 -2.69 5.89 17.79
C GLU A 69 -2.60 4.68 18.71
N GLU A 70 -2.77 3.48 18.18
CA GLU A 70 -2.71 2.22 18.91
C GLU A 70 -1.28 1.65 19.06
N LYS A 71 -0.27 2.38 18.55
CA LYS A 71 1.15 1.95 18.56
C LYS A 71 1.36 0.56 17.95
N GLN A 72 0.66 0.30 16.85
CA GLN A 72 0.74 -0.95 16.12
C GLN A 72 1.86 -0.94 15.06
N ILE A 73 2.36 0.25 14.72
CA ILE A 73 3.41 0.44 13.72
C ILE A 73 4.72 0.80 14.43
N SER A 74 5.78 0.03 14.19
CA SER A 74 7.13 0.30 14.66
C SER A 74 8.01 0.98 13.63
N LYS A 75 7.72 0.77 12.33
CA LYS A 75 8.46 1.35 11.21
C LYS A 75 7.56 1.77 10.07
N VAL A 76 7.86 2.92 9.47
CA VAL A 76 7.19 3.40 8.26
C VAL A 76 8.22 3.66 7.16
N ILE A 77 7.97 3.17 5.96
CA ILE A 77 8.67 3.55 4.74
C ILE A 77 7.68 4.37 3.91
N ALA A 78 7.89 5.67 3.83
CA ALA A 78 6.95 6.60 3.23
C ALA A 78 7.65 7.71 2.45
N SER A 79 6.90 8.40 1.62
CA SER A 79 7.40 9.56 0.88
C SER A 79 7.01 10.90 1.51
N TYR A 80 6.12 10.89 2.51
CA TYR A 80 5.57 12.09 3.11
C TYR A 80 5.10 11.84 4.55
N VAL A 81 5.33 12.79 5.44
CA VAL A 81 4.95 12.71 6.86
C VAL A 81 3.82 13.67 7.22
N GLY A 82 3.72 14.81 6.54
CA GLY A 82 2.79 15.89 6.87
C GLY A 82 1.31 15.50 6.87
N GLU A 83 0.45 16.40 7.37
CA GLU A 83 -1.00 16.23 7.55
C GLU A 83 -1.43 15.22 8.63
N ASN A 84 -0.47 14.63 9.37
CA ASN A 84 -0.70 13.77 10.52
C ASN A 84 0.22 14.22 11.67
N ALA A 85 -0.33 14.97 12.62
CA ALA A 85 0.43 15.56 13.72
C ALA A 85 1.01 14.50 14.67
N LEU A 86 0.30 13.38 14.85
CA LEU A 86 0.80 12.28 15.65
C LEU A 86 2.00 11.61 14.98
N PHE A 87 1.97 11.42 13.67
CA PHE A 87 3.08 10.84 12.91
C PHE A 87 4.33 11.72 13.01
N GLU A 88 4.18 13.04 12.83
CA GLU A 88 5.28 14.00 13.01
C GLU A 88 5.86 13.93 14.42
N LYS A 89 5.01 13.90 15.45
CA LYS A 89 5.43 13.80 16.85
C LYS A 89 6.20 12.51 17.12
N GLN A 90 5.70 11.36 16.67
CA GLN A 90 6.36 10.06 16.87
C GLN A 90 7.70 9.98 16.13
N LEU A 91 7.81 10.54 14.93
CA LEU A 91 9.08 10.67 14.22
C LEU A 91 10.08 11.52 15.00
N LEU A 92 9.69 12.72 15.43
CA LEU A 92 10.59 13.65 16.12
C LEU A 92 11.04 13.15 17.48
N SER A 93 10.20 12.37 18.16
CA SER A 93 10.55 11.76 19.46
C SER A 93 11.37 10.47 19.33
N GLY A 94 11.52 9.92 18.12
CA GLY A 94 12.16 8.61 17.90
C GLY A 94 11.31 7.42 18.37
N GLU A 95 10.02 7.62 18.60
CA GLU A 95 9.10 6.53 18.99
C GLU A 95 8.83 5.57 17.83
N ILE A 96 8.93 6.04 16.59
CA ILE A 96 8.76 5.26 15.37
C ILE A 96 9.95 5.45 14.44
N GLU A 97 10.42 4.38 13.82
CA GLU A 97 11.41 4.46 12.75
C GLU A 97 10.74 4.92 11.44
N VAL A 98 11.26 5.96 10.81
CA VAL A 98 10.73 6.44 9.52
C VAL A 98 11.84 6.49 8.48
N VAL A 99 11.65 5.78 7.37
CA VAL A 99 12.52 5.82 6.20
C VAL A 99 11.85 6.67 5.13
N LEU A 100 12.27 7.94 5.02
CA LEU A 100 11.78 8.82 3.97
C LEU A 100 12.40 8.42 2.63
N THR A 101 11.55 8.05 1.70
CA THR A 101 11.91 7.60 0.36
C THR A 101 11.25 8.52 -0.67
N PRO A 102 11.98 9.06 -1.67
CA PRO A 102 11.36 9.86 -2.71
C PRO A 102 10.18 9.12 -3.35
N GLN A 103 9.06 9.80 -3.59
CA GLN A 103 7.79 9.18 -3.98
C GLN A 103 7.91 8.26 -5.20
N GLY A 104 8.55 8.73 -6.26
CA GLY A 104 8.76 7.92 -7.47
C GLY A 104 9.68 6.71 -7.20
N THR A 105 10.67 6.86 -6.32
CA THR A 105 11.53 5.75 -5.88
C THR A 105 10.75 4.74 -5.07
N LEU A 106 9.87 5.17 -4.16
CA LEU A 106 9.00 4.29 -3.39
C LEU A 106 8.07 3.46 -4.31
N ALA A 107 7.47 4.12 -5.30
CA ALA A 107 6.65 3.46 -6.31
C ALA A 107 7.45 2.40 -7.09
N GLU A 108 8.65 2.77 -7.55
CA GLU A 108 9.52 1.86 -8.33
C GLU A 108 10.06 0.70 -7.48
N LYS A 109 10.35 0.92 -6.19
CA LYS A 109 10.74 -0.15 -5.26
C LYS A 109 9.67 -1.25 -5.17
N MET A 110 8.39 -0.88 -5.04
CA MET A 110 7.28 -1.84 -5.04
C MET A 110 7.10 -2.49 -6.41
N ARG A 111 7.16 -1.69 -7.50
CA ARG A 111 7.05 -2.24 -8.85
C ARG A 111 8.14 -3.28 -9.13
N ALA A 112 9.38 -2.96 -8.78
CA ALA A 112 10.53 -3.86 -8.94
C ALA A 112 10.36 -5.13 -8.10
N GLY A 113 9.94 -5.00 -6.83
CA GLY A 113 9.66 -6.12 -5.95
C GLY A 113 8.61 -7.07 -6.51
N GLY A 114 7.48 -6.51 -6.97
CA GLY A 114 6.41 -7.28 -7.61
C GLY A 114 6.81 -7.94 -8.94
N ALA A 115 7.83 -7.42 -9.62
CA ALA A 115 8.39 -7.99 -10.85
C ALA A 115 9.56 -8.96 -10.60
N GLY A 116 9.94 -9.20 -9.34
CA GLY A 116 11.09 -10.04 -8.99
C GLY A 116 12.45 -9.39 -9.32
N ILE A 117 12.51 -8.08 -9.48
CA ILE A 117 13.72 -7.31 -9.71
C ILE A 117 14.28 -6.87 -8.36
N PRO A 118 15.48 -7.34 -7.95
CA PRO A 118 16.00 -7.12 -6.59
C PRO A 118 16.43 -5.67 -6.35
N ALA A 119 16.91 -4.97 -7.38
CA ALA A 119 17.40 -3.60 -7.30
C ALA A 119 17.35 -2.91 -8.67
N PHE A 120 17.40 -1.60 -8.66
CA PHE A 120 17.45 -0.76 -9.86
C PHE A 120 18.26 0.52 -9.60
N PHE A 121 18.64 1.20 -10.67
CA PHE A 121 19.35 2.48 -10.59
C PHE A 121 18.41 3.65 -10.92
N THR A 122 18.45 4.71 -10.09
CA THR A 122 17.68 5.94 -10.30
C THR A 122 18.56 7.17 -10.12
N ALA A 123 18.30 8.22 -10.90
CA ALA A 123 18.96 9.50 -10.71
C ALA A 123 18.37 10.31 -9.53
N THR A 124 17.21 9.92 -9.03
CA THR A 124 16.55 10.60 -7.91
C THR A 124 17.34 10.43 -6.63
N GLY A 125 17.60 11.53 -5.94
CA GLY A 125 18.32 11.53 -4.66
C GLY A 125 19.85 11.65 -4.78
N VAL A 126 20.42 11.63 -5.98
CA VAL A 126 21.86 11.90 -6.17
C VAL A 126 22.23 13.28 -5.62
N GLY A 127 23.29 13.34 -4.79
CA GLY A 127 23.75 14.59 -4.16
C GLY A 127 22.89 15.06 -2.98
N THR A 128 22.02 14.23 -2.47
CA THR A 128 21.21 14.49 -1.28
C THR A 128 21.50 13.46 -0.18
N PRO A 129 21.03 13.66 1.08
CA PRO A 129 21.17 12.66 2.15
C PRO A 129 20.61 11.28 1.79
N VAL A 130 19.68 11.19 0.84
CA VAL A 130 19.15 9.90 0.34
C VAL A 130 20.24 9.01 -0.28
N ALA A 131 21.33 9.60 -0.75
CA ALA A 131 22.47 8.90 -1.37
C ALA A 131 23.43 8.26 -0.37
N GLU A 132 23.36 8.63 0.91
CA GLU A 132 24.32 8.16 1.91
C GLU A 132 24.28 6.64 2.07
N GLY A 133 25.44 6.02 1.99
CA GLY A 133 25.60 4.57 2.11
C GLY A 133 25.14 3.73 0.90
N LYS A 134 24.63 4.36 -0.17
CA LYS A 134 24.16 3.65 -1.37
C LYS A 134 25.21 3.56 -2.46
N GLU A 135 25.23 2.43 -3.21
CA GLU A 135 26.03 2.30 -4.40
C GLU A 135 25.65 3.37 -5.43
N THR A 136 26.68 4.01 -6.00
CA THR A 136 26.49 4.97 -7.09
C THR A 136 27.15 4.43 -8.35
N ARG A 137 26.47 4.49 -9.48
CA ARG A 137 27.01 4.11 -10.78
C ARG A 137 26.72 5.18 -11.83
N GLU A 138 27.68 5.39 -12.71
CA GLU A 138 27.52 6.32 -13.82
C GLU A 138 27.00 5.59 -15.07
N PHE A 139 25.98 6.18 -15.70
CA PHE A 139 25.48 5.76 -17.01
C PHE A 139 25.41 6.98 -17.93
N ASN A 140 26.11 6.90 -19.06
CA ASN A 140 26.17 7.99 -20.05
C ASN A 140 26.54 9.36 -19.47
N GLY A 141 27.55 9.40 -18.58
CA GLY A 141 28.03 10.63 -17.96
C GLY A 141 27.12 11.20 -16.85
N ARG A 142 26.11 10.42 -16.39
CA ARG A 142 25.22 10.84 -15.33
C ARG A 142 25.25 9.84 -14.17
N PRO A 143 25.37 10.31 -12.90
CA PRO A 143 25.35 9.42 -11.75
C PRO A 143 23.91 8.96 -11.40
N TYR A 144 23.83 7.73 -10.89
CA TYR A 144 22.61 7.08 -10.41
C TYR A 144 22.89 6.38 -9.10
N LEU A 145 21.88 6.29 -8.24
CA LEU A 145 21.89 5.51 -7.01
C LEU A 145 21.26 4.14 -7.24
N MET A 146 21.83 3.12 -6.65
CA MET A 146 21.16 1.83 -6.54
C MET A 146 20.12 1.87 -5.42
N GLU A 147 18.92 1.42 -5.73
CA GLU A 147 17.83 1.26 -4.79
C GLU A 147 17.35 -0.19 -4.80
N GLU A 148 17.31 -0.80 -3.62
CA GLU A 148 16.75 -2.15 -3.46
C GLU A 148 15.22 -2.11 -3.56
N SER A 149 14.64 -3.17 -4.13
CA SER A 149 13.18 -3.33 -4.22
C SER A 149 12.54 -3.56 -2.85
N ILE A 150 11.22 -3.38 -2.79
CA ILE A 150 10.42 -3.66 -1.59
C ILE A 150 9.35 -4.69 -1.94
N THR A 151 9.24 -5.71 -1.10
CA THR A 151 8.12 -6.65 -1.03
C THR A 151 7.54 -6.65 0.36
N GLY A 152 6.28 -7.03 0.53
CA GLY A 152 5.63 -7.14 1.83
C GLY A 152 5.11 -8.55 2.10
N ASP A 153 4.90 -8.87 3.37
CA ASP A 153 4.23 -10.12 3.76
C ASP A 153 2.74 -10.04 3.44
N PHE A 154 2.16 -8.86 3.62
CA PHE A 154 0.80 -8.51 3.21
C PHE A 154 0.79 -7.27 2.32
N ALA A 155 -0.16 -7.24 1.36
CA ALA A 155 -0.61 -6.02 0.71
C ALA A 155 -2.10 -5.83 0.97
N ILE A 156 -2.49 -4.65 1.42
CA ILE A 156 -3.87 -4.23 1.59
C ILE A 156 -4.17 -3.10 0.61
N VAL A 157 -5.14 -3.30 -0.26
CA VAL A 157 -5.44 -2.37 -1.35
C VAL A 157 -6.93 -2.13 -1.53
N LYS A 158 -7.27 -0.96 -2.07
CA LYS A 158 -8.65 -0.55 -2.35
C LYS A 158 -8.89 -0.56 -3.85
N GLY A 159 -9.77 -1.46 -4.32
CA GLY A 159 -10.30 -1.45 -5.66
C GLY A 159 -11.66 -0.75 -5.76
N TRP A 160 -12.11 -0.47 -6.98
CA TRP A 160 -13.50 -0.09 -7.23
C TRP A 160 -14.36 -1.33 -7.43
N LYS A 161 -14.02 -2.15 -8.42
CA LYS A 161 -14.70 -3.40 -8.73
C LYS A 161 -13.69 -4.53 -8.84
N ALA A 162 -14.10 -5.73 -8.45
CA ALA A 162 -13.36 -6.95 -8.74
C ALA A 162 -14.31 -8.05 -9.21
N ASP A 163 -13.82 -8.98 -10.02
CA ASP A 163 -14.51 -10.23 -10.25
C ASP A 163 -14.09 -11.30 -9.22
N HIS A 164 -14.78 -12.43 -9.18
CA HIS A 164 -14.50 -13.53 -8.25
C HIS A 164 -13.07 -14.08 -8.35
N PHE A 165 -12.39 -13.86 -9.49
CA PHE A 165 -11.01 -14.33 -9.72
C PHE A 165 -9.94 -13.32 -9.29
N GLY A 166 -10.35 -12.16 -8.79
CA GLY A 166 -9.45 -11.13 -8.32
C GLY A 166 -8.96 -10.15 -9.38
N ASN A 167 -9.55 -10.11 -10.55
CA ASN A 167 -9.29 -9.05 -11.50
C ASN A 167 -9.89 -7.75 -10.98
N VAL A 168 -9.08 -6.67 -10.90
CA VAL A 168 -9.47 -5.42 -10.23
C VAL A 168 -9.44 -4.25 -11.20
N ILE A 169 -10.48 -3.42 -11.10
CA ILE A 169 -10.54 -2.08 -11.70
C ILE A 169 -10.50 -1.04 -10.58
N TYR A 170 -9.64 -0.04 -10.72
CA TYR A 170 -9.60 1.14 -9.86
C TYR A 170 -10.37 2.29 -10.50
N ARG A 171 -10.82 3.24 -9.67
CA ARG A 171 -11.58 4.39 -10.13
C ARG A 171 -10.76 5.67 -10.02
N HIS A 172 -10.49 6.29 -11.16
CA HIS A 172 -9.78 7.57 -11.25
C HIS A 172 -8.45 7.57 -10.48
N THR A 173 -8.19 8.61 -9.68
CA THR A 173 -6.96 8.78 -8.90
C THR A 173 -6.79 7.77 -7.77
N ALA A 174 -7.83 7.04 -7.39
CA ALA A 174 -7.72 5.94 -6.43
C ALA A 174 -6.89 4.76 -6.95
N GLN A 175 -6.50 4.74 -8.23
CA GLN A 175 -5.53 3.78 -8.76
C GLN A 175 -4.17 3.93 -8.07
N ASN A 176 -3.63 5.15 -8.00
CA ASN A 176 -2.37 5.56 -7.34
C ASN A 176 -1.38 4.41 -7.01
N PHE A 177 -1.05 4.15 -5.74
CA PHE A 177 -0.13 3.10 -5.31
C PHE A 177 -0.76 1.69 -5.25
N ASN A 178 -2.08 1.57 -5.38
CA ASN A 178 -2.79 0.30 -5.21
C ASN A 178 -2.28 -0.84 -6.12
N PRO A 179 -2.09 -0.66 -7.44
CA PRO A 179 -1.57 -1.73 -8.30
C PRO A 179 -0.16 -2.17 -7.92
N LEU A 180 0.68 -1.23 -7.49
CA LEU A 180 2.07 -1.51 -7.12
C LEU A 180 2.14 -2.30 -5.82
N ALA A 181 1.38 -1.88 -4.81
CA ALA A 181 1.27 -2.62 -3.56
C ALA A 181 0.71 -4.02 -3.79
N ALA A 182 -0.36 -4.15 -4.61
CA ALA A 182 -0.97 -5.44 -4.93
C ALA A 182 0.02 -6.43 -5.55
N SER A 183 0.92 -5.99 -6.42
CA SER A 183 1.88 -6.88 -7.08
C SER A 183 3.07 -7.27 -6.21
N ALA A 184 3.35 -6.54 -5.15
CA ALA A 184 4.53 -6.70 -4.31
C ALA A 184 4.26 -7.41 -2.96
N GLY A 185 3.01 -7.71 -2.64
CA GLY A 185 2.63 -8.49 -1.46
C GLY A 185 2.78 -10.00 -1.69
N LYS A 186 3.17 -10.75 -0.65
CA LYS A 186 3.09 -12.23 -0.67
C LYS A 186 1.64 -12.70 -0.55
N ILE A 187 0.85 -12.01 0.27
CA ILE A 187 -0.60 -12.18 0.39
C ILE A 187 -1.23 -10.82 0.10
N THR A 188 -2.01 -10.74 -0.96
CA THR A 188 -2.70 -9.51 -1.37
C THR A 188 -4.19 -9.61 -1.12
N VAL A 189 -4.68 -8.68 -0.31
CA VAL A 189 -6.09 -8.53 0.04
C VAL A 189 -6.64 -7.26 -0.58
N VAL A 190 -7.72 -7.39 -1.33
CA VAL A 190 -8.39 -6.27 -1.98
C VAL A 190 -9.77 -6.06 -1.37
N GLU A 191 -10.02 -4.87 -0.83
CA GLU A 191 -11.39 -4.46 -0.56
C GLU A 191 -11.96 -3.65 -1.72
N VAL A 192 -13.20 -3.93 -2.09
CA VAL A 192 -13.86 -3.30 -3.24
C VAL A 192 -15.26 -2.78 -2.89
N GLU A 193 -15.76 -1.89 -3.72
CA GLU A 193 -17.15 -1.38 -3.60
C GLU A 193 -18.16 -2.35 -4.22
N GLU A 194 -17.72 -3.15 -5.20
CA GLU A 194 -18.60 -4.08 -5.92
C GLU A 194 -17.81 -5.31 -6.35
N ILE A 195 -18.38 -6.49 -6.10
CA ILE A 195 -17.90 -7.75 -6.66
C ILE A 195 -18.86 -8.14 -7.78
N VAL A 196 -18.30 -8.43 -8.95
CA VAL A 196 -19.06 -8.77 -10.17
C VAL A 196 -18.77 -10.21 -10.61
N GLU A 197 -19.63 -10.74 -11.46
CA GLU A 197 -19.45 -12.07 -12.03
C GLU A 197 -18.22 -12.11 -12.97
N PRO A 198 -17.54 -13.26 -13.05
CA PRO A 198 -16.46 -13.46 -14.01
C PRO A 198 -16.93 -13.19 -15.45
N GLY A 199 -16.14 -12.36 -16.17
CA GLY A 199 -16.48 -11.92 -17.52
C GLY A 199 -17.35 -10.66 -17.60
N ALA A 200 -17.77 -10.10 -16.48
CA ALA A 200 -18.49 -8.82 -16.46
C ALA A 200 -17.55 -7.59 -16.59
N LEU A 201 -16.27 -7.76 -16.26
CA LEU A 201 -15.26 -6.71 -16.46
C LEU A 201 -14.73 -6.77 -17.90
N ASP A 202 -14.58 -5.61 -18.54
CA ASP A 202 -13.86 -5.50 -19.79
C ASP A 202 -12.37 -5.85 -19.57
N PRO A 203 -11.84 -6.88 -20.23
CA PRO A 203 -10.44 -7.29 -20.08
C PRO A 203 -9.43 -6.17 -20.36
N ALA A 204 -9.77 -5.23 -21.23
CA ALA A 204 -8.93 -4.08 -21.56
C ALA A 204 -8.87 -3.02 -20.44
N GLN A 205 -9.78 -3.09 -19.48
CA GLN A 205 -9.85 -2.16 -18.34
C GLN A 205 -9.33 -2.75 -17.02
N ILE A 206 -8.89 -4.00 -17.01
CA ILE A 206 -8.33 -4.61 -15.81
C ILE A 206 -6.98 -3.98 -15.52
N HIS A 207 -6.89 -3.29 -14.37
CA HIS A 207 -5.66 -2.62 -13.94
C HIS A 207 -4.74 -3.54 -13.14
N THR A 208 -5.32 -4.41 -12.30
CA THR A 208 -4.57 -5.45 -11.57
C THR A 208 -5.15 -6.81 -11.93
N PRO A 209 -4.37 -7.65 -12.63
CA PRO A 209 -4.76 -9.03 -12.92
C PRO A 209 -4.94 -9.85 -11.64
N GLY A 210 -5.91 -10.75 -11.65
CA GLY A 210 -6.24 -11.58 -10.50
C GLY A 210 -5.08 -12.42 -9.97
N ILE A 211 -4.07 -12.71 -10.78
CA ILE A 211 -2.90 -13.48 -10.34
C ILE A 211 -2.16 -12.84 -9.16
N TYR A 212 -2.29 -11.52 -8.97
CA TYR A 212 -1.68 -10.79 -7.86
C TYR A 212 -2.58 -10.72 -6.61
N VAL A 213 -3.80 -11.23 -6.68
CA VAL A 213 -4.78 -11.09 -5.61
C VAL A 213 -5.08 -12.44 -4.99
N ASP A 214 -5.04 -12.54 -3.67
CA ASP A 214 -5.33 -13.78 -2.94
C ASP A 214 -6.74 -13.76 -2.36
N ARG A 215 -7.21 -12.60 -1.87
CA ARG A 215 -8.49 -12.46 -1.20
C ARG A 215 -9.20 -11.18 -1.61
N ILE A 216 -10.52 -11.24 -1.71
CA ILE A 216 -11.38 -10.12 -2.07
C ILE A 216 -12.52 -10.02 -1.06
N ILE A 217 -12.77 -8.80 -0.61
CA ILE A 217 -13.91 -8.48 0.25
C ILE A 217 -14.64 -7.25 -0.27
N CYS A 218 -15.98 -7.28 -0.21
CA CYS A 218 -16.82 -6.12 -0.53
C CYS A 218 -17.14 -5.34 0.74
N GLY A 219 -17.14 -4.02 0.66
CA GLY A 219 -17.46 -3.15 1.79
C GLY A 219 -18.06 -1.83 1.39
N THR A 220 -18.47 -1.07 2.41
CA THR A 220 -18.91 0.33 2.27
C THR A 220 -17.83 1.24 2.84
N PHE A 221 -17.66 2.42 2.25
CA PHE A 221 -16.52 3.30 2.52
C PHE A 221 -16.99 4.72 2.80
N GLU A 222 -16.34 5.37 3.77
CA GLU A 222 -16.60 6.75 4.11
C GLU A 222 -15.99 7.71 3.07
N LYS A 223 -14.85 7.32 2.50
CA LYS A 223 -14.14 8.06 1.43
C LYS A 223 -13.81 9.50 1.82
N ARG A 224 -13.22 9.71 2.97
CA ARG A 224 -12.71 11.04 3.35
C ARG A 224 -11.52 11.39 2.47
N ILE A 225 -11.76 12.11 1.38
CA ILE A 225 -10.73 12.66 0.53
C ILE A 225 -10.53 14.12 0.94
N GLU A 226 -9.42 14.43 1.62
CA GLU A 226 -9.03 15.78 2.03
C GLU A 226 -10.15 16.62 2.68
N GLN A 227 -11.09 15.97 3.35
CA GLN A 227 -12.21 16.58 4.09
C GLN A 227 -13.12 17.54 3.30
N ARG A 228 -12.90 17.80 2.01
CA ARG A 228 -13.53 18.94 1.35
C ARG A 228 -14.42 18.66 0.16
N THR A 229 -14.28 17.54 -0.53
CA THR A 229 -14.81 17.49 -1.89
C THR A 229 -15.44 16.20 -2.35
N VAL A 230 -16.04 15.45 -1.47
CA VAL A 230 -16.94 14.41 -1.97
C VAL A 230 -18.24 15.12 -2.40
N ARG A 231 -18.35 15.47 -3.67
CA ARG A 231 -19.64 15.83 -4.25
C ARG A 231 -20.52 14.59 -4.15
N LYS A 232 -21.63 14.73 -3.42
CA LYS A 232 -22.71 13.74 -3.42
C LYS A 232 -23.34 13.65 -4.80
#